data_b87ea375ccc8b72d4cde01ce6c67d443
#
_entry.id   b87ea375ccc8b72d4cde01ce6c67d443
#
_cell.length_a   1.000
_cell.length_b   1.000
_cell.length_c   1.000
_cell.angle_alpha   90.00
_cell.angle_beta   90.00
_cell.angle_gamma   90.00
#
_symmetry.space_group_name_H-M   'P 1'
#
loop_
_entity.id
_entity.type
_entity.pdbx_description
1 polymer ?
#
loop_
_entity_poly.entity_id
_entity_poly.type
_entity_poly.pdbx_seq_one_letter_code
_entity_poly.pdbx_strand_id
1 'polypeptide(L)'
;RRPVSTDEAYPTTIEPPYHEEYSNKPFPEGWANIDPFESYRSIFNGDIYAAENQELIFTRGTNGDSNDLKTDNTMVDFVKHQLPGTFGGYNVHGITLKQSEAYDMADGKPFSKEYYTLWKGKFTNDENKDEHKYDHVKNNVWWGYTNREPRFYASVAFNGAIWNALSIKEEGGKDSRNKQIWYYRGATDGRINGSDNWCITGIGIMKYVNPNDCAKWGGSIYQKVEPTLRYADILLMYAEALNNISEGAHYQIASWDGNQTYDISRDKEQMRRGVKPVRMRAGVPDYSDEIYENPKKFFEKIVHERQIEFFAETQRFYDLRRWKIVEEHESEQIYGCNTLMNEEYKDMYYLPVRVAEL
;
A
#
# COMPACT_ATOMS: atom_id res chain seq x y z
N ARG A 1 3.53 -15.19 1.44
CA ARG A 1 3.38 -15.11 2.90
C ARG A 1 4.75 -15.13 3.55
N ARG A 2 5.01 -14.20 4.44
CA ARG A 2 6.24 -14.12 5.21
C ARG A 2 5.94 -14.46 6.67
N PRO A 3 6.74 -15.29 7.32
CA PRO A 3 6.65 -15.47 8.77
C PRO A 3 7.04 -14.17 9.48
N VAL A 4 6.63 -14.04 10.72
CA VAL A 4 7.10 -12.94 11.60
C VAL A 4 8.63 -13.00 11.67
N SER A 5 9.27 -11.86 11.42
CA SER A 5 10.72 -11.71 11.48
C SER A 5 11.13 -10.95 12.75
N THR A 6 12.19 -11.41 13.38
CA THR A 6 12.86 -10.71 14.50
C THR A 6 14.16 -10.04 14.04
N ASP A 7 14.38 -9.89 12.73
CA ASP A 7 15.59 -9.29 12.17
C ASP A 7 15.62 -7.78 12.49
N GLU A 8 16.59 -7.33 13.27
CA GLU A 8 16.78 -5.92 13.61
C GLU A 8 17.09 -5.04 12.39
N ALA A 9 17.60 -5.62 11.31
CA ALA A 9 17.82 -4.90 10.05
C ALA A 9 16.52 -4.51 9.34
N TYR A 10 15.43 -5.21 9.65
CA TYR A 10 14.07 -4.97 9.14
C TYR A 10 13.11 -4.76 10.31
N PRO A 11 13.18 -3.64 11.02
CA PRO A 11 12.39 -3.44 12.24
C PRO A 11 10.95 -3.06 11.93
N THR A 12 10.30 -3.77 11.03
CA THR A 12 9.06 -3.31 10.41
C THR A 12 7.95 -4.36 10.36
N THR A 13 8.01 -5.39 11.19
CA THR A 13 6.86 -6.25 11.42
C THR A 13 5.77 -5.42 12.08
N ILE A 14 4.60 -5.33 11.43
CA ILE A 14 3.44 -4.63 11.93
C ILE A 14 2.42 -5.67 12.34
N GLU A 15 2.22 -5.82 13.64
CA GLU A 15 1.25 -6.75 14.20
C GLU A 15 -0.14 -6.11 14.16
N PRO A 16 -1.14 -6.76 13.50
CA PRO A 16 -2.52 -6.30 13.58
C PRO A 16 -3.04 -6.37 15.02
N PRO A 17 -4.04 -5.55 15.39
CA PRO A 17 -4.72 -5.68 16.67
C PRO A 17 -5.26 -7.09 16.88
N TYR A 18 -5.29 -7.52 18.15
CA TYR A 18 -5.88 -8.82 18.46
C TYR A 18 -7.35 -8.87 18.04
N HIS A 19 -7.70 -9.91 17.30
CA HIS A 19 -9.05 -10.21 16.87
C HIS A 19 -9.39 -11.66 17.25
N GLU A 20 -10.47 -11.87 18.00
CA GLU A 20 -10.84 -13.17 18.56
C GLU A 20 -10.96 -14.26 17.48
N GLU A 21 -11.53 -13.90 16.34
CA GLU A 21 -11.77 -14.82 15.24
C GLU A 21 -10.52 -15.19 14.43
N TYR A 22 -9.58 -14.24 14.23
CA TYR A 22 -8.52 -14.38 13.22
C TYR A 22 -7.10 -14.46 13.78
N SER A 23 -6.85 -13.87 14.95
CA SER A 23 -5.46 -13.77 15.45
C SER A 23 -4.84 -15.11 15.85
N ASN A 24 -5.67 -16.10 16.19
CA ASN A 24 -5.22 -17.43 16.63
C ASN A 24 -5.33 -18.51 15.53
N LYS A 25 -5.81 -18.16 14.34
CA LYS A 25 -5.96 -19.10 13.23
C LYS A 25 -4.83 -18.93 12.22
N PRO A 26 -4.28 -20.00 11.65
CA PRO A 26 -3.29 -19.89 10.58
C PRO A 26 -3.96 -19.41 9.30
N PHE A 27 -3.16 -18.85 8.40
CA PHE A 27 -3.60 -18.48 7.05
C PHE A 27 -4.09 -19.73 6.27
N PRO A 28 -5.19 -19.68 5.52
CA PRO A 28 -5.96 -18.48 5.13
C PRO A 28 -7.12 -18.11 6.06
N GLU A 29 -7.30 -18.82 7.17
CA GLU A 29 -8.42 -18.58 8.09
C GLU A 29 -8.18 -17.39 9.03
N GLY A 30 -6.94 -16.99 9.22
CA GLY A 30 -6.49 -15.84 10.00
C GLY A 30 -5.04 -15.49 9.67
N TRP A 31 -4.36 -14.80 10.57
CA TRP A 31 -2.99 -14.31 10.35
C TRP A 31 -1.97 -14.76 11.41
N ALA A 32 -2.30 -15.74 12.27
CA ALA A 32 -1.45 -16.17 13.39
C ALA A 32 -0.01 -16.56 13.00
N ASN A 33 0.21 -17.08 11.79
CA ASN A 33 1.50 -17.61 11.32
C ASN A 33 2.12 -16.80 10.17
N ILE A 34 1.67 -15.57 9.95
CA ILE A 34 2.20 -14.71 8.90
C ILE A 34 2.51 -13.33 9.45
N ASP A 35 3.40 -12.62 8.76
CA ASP A 35 3.60 -11.19 8.88
C ASP A 35 2.81 -10.50 7.76
N PRO A 36 1.70 -9.80 8.03
CA PRO A 36 0.89 -9.16 7.01
C PRO A 36 1.62 -8.08 6.24
N PHE A 37 2.44 -7.29 6.91
CA PHE A 37 3.22 -6.22 6.28
C PHE A 37 4.23 -6.78 5.28
N GLU A 38 5.06 -7.72 5.71
CA GLU A 38 6.06 -8.35 4.83
C GLU A 38 5.41 -9.23 3.76
N SER A 39 4.29 -9.89 4.09
CA SER A 39 3.53 -10.69 3.12
C SER A 39 3.00 -9.86 1.94
N TYR A 40 2.69 -8.58 2.17
CA TYR A 40 2.30 -7.66 1.10
C TYR A 40 3.52 -7.03 0.41
N ARG A 41 4.43 -6.43 1.18
CA ARG A 41 5.59 -5.71 0.66
C ARG A 41 6.47 -6.56 -0.23
N SER A 42 6.75 -7.80 0.18
CA SER A 42 7.65 -8.71 -0.54
C SER A 42 7.12 -9.20 -1.89
N ILE A 43 5.84 -8.96 -2.21
CA ILE A 43 5.31 -9.24 -3.56
C ILE A 43 5.99 -8.33 -4.60
N PHE A 44 6.32 -7.10 -4.23
CA PHE A 44 6.65 -6.01 -5.15
C PHE A 44 8.10 -5.57 -5.12
N ASN A 45 8.78 -5.73 -3.98
CA ASN A 45 10.05 -5.05 -3.70
C ASN A 45 11.31 -5.80 -4.19
N GLY A 46 11.15 -6.98 -4.79
CA GLY A 46 12.26 -7.79 -5.29
C GLY A 46 12.93 -8.69 -4.25
N ASP A 47 12.41 -8.78 -3.01
CA ASP A 47 12.91 -9.73 -1.99
C ASP A 47 12.68 -11.18 -2.39
N ILE A 48 11.65 -11.43 -3.18
CA ILE A 48 11.34 -12.76 -3.74
C ILE A 48 11.52 -12.67 -5.25
N TYR A 49 12.33 -13.57 -5.81
CA TYR A 49 12.47 -13.66 -7.26
C TYR A 49 11.12 -13.92 -7.93
N ALA A 50 10.86 -13.29 -9.06
CA ALA A 50 9.57 -13.41 -9.74
C ALA A 50 9.15 -14.86 -10.01
N ALA A 51 10.11 -15.73 -10.37
CA ALA A 51 9.86 -17.16 -10.62
C ALA A 51 9.49 -17.96 -9.35
N GLU A 52 9.81 -17.46 -8.17
CA GLU A 52 9.53 -18.08 -6.88
C GLU A 52 8.32 -17.45 -6.19
N ASN A 53 7.87 -16.31 -6.69
CA ASN A 53 6.76 -15.54 -6.13
C ASN A 53 5.42 -16.13 -6.60
N GLN A 54 4.82 -16.97 -5.77
CA GLN A 54 3.55 -17.66 -6.06
C GLN A 54 2.33 -16.74 -6.20
N GLU A 55 2.44 -15.49 -5.80
CA GLU A 55 1.39 -14.49 -6.00
C GLU A 55 1.34 -14.03 -7.47
N LEU A 56 2.49 -14.00 -8.17
CA LEU A 56 2.61 -13.49 -9.52
C LEU A 56 2.21 -14.55 -10.55
N ILE A 57 1.26 -14.21 -11.43
CA ILE A 57 0.81 -15.06 -12.55
C ILE A 57 1.45 -14.58 -13.85
N PHE A 58 1.41 -13.27 -14.10
CA PHE A 58 2.01 -12.65 -15.26
C PHE A 58 2.69 -11.34 -14.86
N THR A 59 3.92 -11.16 -15.29
CA THR A 59 4.74 -9.98 -14.99
C THR A 59 5.34 -9.39 -16.25
N ARG A 60 5.50 -8.07 -16.24
CA ARG A 60 6.35 -7.38 -17.18
C ARG A 60 7.77 -7.34 -16.59
N GLY A 61 8.70 -7.96 -17.31
CA GLY A 61 10.12 -7.94 -16.95
C GLY A 61 10.87 -6.75 -17.55
N THR A 62 12.20 -6.84 -17.57
CA THR A 62 13.05 -5.93 -18.30
C THR A 62 12.88 -6.14 -19.80
N ASN A 63 12.99 -5.06 -20.60
CA ASN A 63 13.08 -5.20 -22.05
C ASN A 63 14.40 -5.92 -22.38
N GLY A 64 14.29 -7.14 -22.95
CA GLY A 64 15.39 -8.11 -23.04
C GLY A 64 16.50 -7.83 -24.07
N ASP A 65 16.60 -6.65 -24.66
CA ASP A 65 17.48 -6.38 -25.82
C ASP A 65 18.72 -5.53 -25.50
N SER A 66 18.88 -5.03 -24.28
CA SER A 66 20.04 -4.24 -23.98
C SER A 66 21.00 -4.94 -23.03
N ASN A 67 22.28 -4.94 -23.43
CA ASN A 67 23.40 -5.28 -22.54
C ASN A 67 23.55 -4.25 -21.40
N ASP A 68 22.75 -3.21 -21.38
CA ASP A 68 22.71 -2.19 -20.33
C ASP A 68 21.51 -2.38 -19.40
N LEU A 69 21.64 -3.34 -18.49
CA LEU A 69 20.68 -3.63 -17.43
C LEU A 69 20.31 -2.40 -16.54
N LYS A 70 20.99 -1.27 -16.73
CA LYS A 70 20.77 -0.08 -15.91
C LYS A 70 19.71 0.85 -16.49
N THR A 71 19.50 0.84 -17.80
CA THR A 71 18.63 1.80 -18.48
C THR A 71 17.23 1.29 -18.80
N ASP A 72 17.03 -0.04 -18.88
CA ASP A 72 15.80 -0.62 -19.38
C ASP A 72 14.91 -1.30 -18.31
N ASN A 73 15.28 -1.23 -17.04
CA ASN A 73 14.43 -1.72 -15.97
C ASN A 73 13.46 -0.62 -15.53
N THR A 74 12.25 -0.62 -16.10
CA THR A 74 11.20 0.37 -15.82
C THR A 74 10.88 0.47 -14.34
N MET A 75 10.99 -0.62 -13.56
CA MET A 75 10.72 -0.61 -12.13
C MET A 75 11.86 -0.02 -11.31
N VAL A 76 13.11 -0.14 -11.76
CA VAL A 76 14.24 0.57 -11.13
C VAL A 76 14.09 2.08 -11.32
N ASP A 77 13.74 2.51 -12.52
CA ASP A 77 13.48 3.93 -12.79
C ASP A 77 12.27 4.45 -12.04
N PHE A 78 11.18 3.68 -12.00
CA PHE A 78 10.00 4.01 -11.21
C PHE A 78 10.33 4.22 -9.73
N VAL A 79 11.10 3.31 -9.12
CA VAL A 79 11.55 3.44 -7.73
C VAL A 79 12.48 4.63 -7.54
N LYS A 80 13.35 4.93 -8.50
CA LYS A 80 14.21 6.12 -8.45
C LYS A 80 13.39 7.42 -8.39
N HIS A 81 12.22 7.47 -9.04
CA HIS A 81 11.29 8.59 -8.94
C HIS A 81 10.55 8.63 -7.60
N GLN A 82 10.43 7.50 -6.89
CA GLN A 82 9.85 7.42 -5.55
C GLN A 82 10.86 7.82 -4.46
N LEU A 83 12.12 7.40 -4.61
CA LEU A 83 13.15 7.63 -3.59
C LEU A 83 13.31 9.12 -3.30
N PRO A 84 13.42 9.51 -2.00
CA PRO A 84 13.80 10.84 -1.58
C PRO A 84 15.14 11.29 -2.16
N GLY A 85 15.33 12.59 -2.31
CA GLY A 85 16.59 13.21 -2.73
C GLY A 85 17.76 12.85 -1.80
N THR A 86 17.50 12.68 -0.51
CA THR A 86 18.45 12.14 0.48
C THR A 86 19.09 10.84 0.00
N PHE A 87 18.36 9.96 -0.68
CA PHE A 87 18.85 8.67 -1.19
C PHE A 87 19.18 8.69 -2.69
N GLY A 88 19.27 9.87 -3.30
CA GLY A 88 19.63 10.04 -4.71
C GLY A 88 18.46 9.80 -5.67
N GLY A 89 17.24 9.82 -5.17
CA GLY A 89 16.02 9.78 -5.98
C GLY A 89 15.53 11.15 -6.43
N TYR A 90 14.44 11.14 -7.19
CA TYR A 90 13.81 12.37 -7.70
C TYR A 90 12.67 12.89 -6.82
N ASN A 91 12.11 12.06 -5.93
CA ASN A 91 11.05 12.44 -4.98
C ASN A 91 9.83 13.10 -5.63
N VAL A 92 9.42 12.61 -6.80
CA VAL A 92 8.36 13.26 -7.60
C VAL A 92 7.06 12.46 -7.69
N HIS A 93 7.07 11.18 -7.31
CA HIS A 93 5.86 10.38 -7.28
C HIS A 93 5.06 10.63 -6.00
N GLY A 94 4.05 11.48 -6.09
CA GLY A 94 3.11 11.76 -5.02
C GLY A 94 1.78 11.04 -5.17
N ILE A 95 1.12 10.78 -4.05
CA ILE A 95 -0.27 10.30 -4.00
C ILE A 95 -1.20 11.41 -3.49
N THR A 96 -2.48 11.31 -3.83
CA THR A 96 -3.50 12.20 -3.30
C THR A 96 -3.87 11.83 -1.86
N LEU A 97 -4.42 12.79 -1.09
CA LEU A 97 -5.00 12.47 0.21
C LEU A 97 -6.09 11.40 0.11
N LYS A 98 -6.93 11.45 -0.92
CA LYS A 98 -7.97 10.44 -1.19
C LYS A 98 -7.39 9.01 -1.22
N GLN A 99 -6.23 8.81 -1.86
CA GLN A 99 -5.59 7.49 -1.87
C GLN A 99 -5.00 7.12 -0.50
N SER A 100 -4.41 8.06 0.21
CA SER A 100 -3.92 7.85 1.58
C SER A 100 -5.05 7.53 2.55
N GLU A 101 -6.18 8.21 2.43
CA GLU A 101 -7.40 8.02 3.23
C GLU A 101 -8.12 6.69 2.93
N ALA A 102 -7.95 6.15 1.73
CA ALA A 102 -8.59 4.90 1.34
C ALA A 102 -8.13 3.70 2.17
N TYR A 103 -6.90 3.70 2.66
CA TYR A 103 -6.43 2.63 3.56
C TYR A 103 -7.17 2.67 4.89
N ASP A 104 -7.59 1.50 5.37
CA ASP A 104 -8.28 1.36 6.65
C ASP A 104 -7.35 1.62 7.85
N MET A 105 -7.95 1.79 9.03
CA MET A 105 -7.26 1.69 10.30
C MET A 105 -6.88 0.22 10.57
N ALA A 106 -5.99 -0.02 11.51
CA ALA A 106 -5.49 -1.37 11.84
C ALA A 106 -6.61 -2.35 12.26
N ASP A 107 -7.72 -1.83 12.80
CA ASP A 107 -8.90 -2.61 13.18
C ASP A 107 -9.89 -2.86 12.01
N GLY A 108 -9.53 -2.44 10.81
CA GLY A 108 -10.33 -2.59 9.59
C GLY A 108 -11.45 -1.55 9.41
N LYS A 109 -11.51 -0.53 10.28
CA LYS A 109 -12.44 0.59 10.10
C LYS A 109 -11.91 1.62 9.11
N PRO A 110 -12.78 2.29 8.35
CA PRO A 110 -12.35 3.35 7.45
C PRO A 110 -11.66 4.51 8.18
N PHE A 111 -10.69 5.14 7.51
CA PHE A 111 -10.16 6.42 7.95
C PHE A 111 -11.25 7.50 7.90
N SER A 112 -11.38 8.30 8.97
CA SER A 112 -12.37 9.38 9.03
C SER A 112 -11.74 10.73 8.71
N LYS A 113 -12.38 11.53 7.84
CA LYS A 113 -11.96 12.92 7.58
C LYS A 113 -12.03 13.83 8.81
N GLU A 114 -12.80 13.44 9.83
CA GLU A 114 -12.85 14.16 11.12
C GLU A 114 -11.50 14.14 11.85
N TYR A 115 -10.62 13.17 11.55
CA TYR A 115 -9.30 13.04 12.15
C TYR A 115 -8.39 14.25 11.84
N TYR A 116 -8.60 14.95 10.73
CA TYR A 116 -7.87 16.19 10.45
C TYR A 116 -8.13 17.29 11.49
N THR A 117 -9.33 17.32 12.05
CA THR A 117 -9.67 18.26 13.13
C THR A 117 -9.34 17.69 14.50
N LEU A 118 -9.73 16.44 14.75
CA LEU A 118 -9.55 15.76 16.04
C LEU A 118 -8.07 15.61 16.42
N TRP A 119 -7.22 15.33 15.45
CA TRP A 119 -5.78 15.07 15.65
C TRP A 119 -4.89 16.22 15.17
N LYS A 120 -5.46 17.41 14.94
CA LYS A 120 -4.67 18.59 14.64
C LYS A 120 -3.69 18.88 15.79
N GLY A 121 -2.40 18.98 15.45
CA GLY A 121 -1.34 19.21 16.44
C GLY A 121 -1.02 18.02 17.35
N LYS A 122 -1.66 16.85 17.17
CA LYS A 122 -1.28 15.63 17.88
C LYS A 122 -0.21 14.88 17.10
N PHE A 123 0.93 14.63 17.77
CA PHE A 123 2.09 13.92 17.21
C PHE A 123 2.54 12.82 18.15
N THR A 124 3.20 11.81 17.58
CA THR A 124 3.81 10.71 18.32
C THR A 124 5.00 11.20 19.13
N ASN A 125 5.17 10.66 20.34
CA ASN A 125 6.31 10.88 21.24
C ASN A 125 6.46 9.69 22.20
N ASP A 126 7.47 9.72 23.06
CA ASP A 126 7.75 8.64 23.99
C ASP A 126 6.65 8.41 25.04
N GLU A 127 5.84 9.43 25.33
CA GLU A 127 4.77 9.36 26.33
C GLU A 127 3.53 8.64 25.79
N ASN A 128 3.26 8.75 24.48
CA ASN A 128 2.07 8.17 23.84
C ASN A 128 2.35 6.91 22.98
N LYS A 129 3.55 6.36 23.05
CA LYS A 129 3.94 5.19 22.24
C LYS A 129 3.04 3.96 22.42
N ASP A 130 2.47 3.77 23.61
CA ASP A 130 1.60 2.64 23.90
C ASP A 130 0.22 2.79 23.28
N GLU A 131 -0.17 4.00 22.85
CA GLU A 131 -1.43 4.26 22.16
C GLU A 131 -1.39 3.90 20.67
N HIS A 132 -0.17 3.72 20.07
CA HIS A 132 0.02 3.41 18.66
C HIS A 132 0.93 2.20 18.42
N LYS A 133 0.72 1.14 19.18
CA LYS A 133 1.53 -0.08 19.18
C LYS A 133 1.37 -0.98 17.95
N TYR A 134 0.38 -0.70 17.09
CA TYR A 134 0.13 -1.47 15.87
C TYR A 134 0.83 -0.90 14.63
N ASP A 135 1.88 -0.13 14.86
CA ASP A 135 2.71 0.47 13.81
C ASP A 135 4.18 0.54 14.27
N HIS A 136 5.05 0.94 13.36
CA HIS A 136 6.46 1.22 13.66
C HIS A 136 6.80 2.70 13.42
N VAL A 137 5.87 3.57 13.77
CA VAL A 137 6.02 5.02 13.61
C VAL A 137 6.94 5.56 14.70
N LYS A 138 7.98 6.31 14.32
CA LYS A 138 8.86 7.02 15.25
C LYS A 138 8.20 8.29 15.77
N ASN A 139 8.90 8.99 16.69
CA ASN A 139 8.46 10.27 17.24
C ASN A 139 8.28 11.37 16.18
N ASN A 140 7.48 12.36 16.50
CA ASN A 140 7.13 13.54 15.69
C ASN A 140 6.28 13.28 14.45
N VAL A 141 5.73 12.09 14.28
CA VAL A 141 4.79 11.77 13.18
C VAL A 141 3.38 12.20 13.56
N TRP A 142 2.65 12.75 12.60
CA TRP A 142 1.25 13.13 12.81
C TRP A 142 0.39 11.91 13.14
N TRP A 143 -0.51 12.09 14.12
CA TRP A 143 -1.32 11.01 14.66
C TRP A 143 -2.20 10.29 13.62
N GLY A 144 -2.58 10.96 12.55
CA GLY A 144 -3.36 10.36 11.45
C GLY A 144 -2.63 9.27 10.65
N TYR A 145 -1.34 9.09 10.88
CA TYR A 145 -0.55 8.01 10.27
C TYR A 145 -0.30 6.85 11.23
N THR A 146 -0.80 6.93 12.47
CA THR A 146 -0.68 5.84 13.45
C THR A 146 -1.80 4.82 13.30
N ASN A 147 -1.56 3.60 13.79
CA ASN A 147 -2.55 2.52 13.81
C ASN A 147 -3.30 2.33 12.49
N ARG A 148 -2.61 2.46 11.35
CA ARG A 148 -3.16 2.16 10.02
C ARG A 148 -2.96 0.68 9.68
N GLU A 149 -3.71 0.17 8.72
CA GLU A 149 -3.52 -1.20 8.24
C GLU A 149 -2.10 -1.44 7.66
N PRO A 150 -1.57 -2.68 7.70
CA PRO A 150 -0.20 -2.97 7.26
C PRO A 150 0.12 -2.55 5.81
N ARG A 151 -0.86 -2.60 4.90
CA ARG A 151 -0.67 -2.16 3.50
C ARG A 151 -0.43 -0.67 3.37
N PHE A 152 -0.94 0.15 4.30
CA PHE A 152 -0.64 1.58 4.35
C PHE A 152 0.86 1.81 4.48
N TYR A 153 1.49 1.18 5.48
CA TYR A 153 2.92 1.34 5.73
C TYR A 153 3.79 0.74 4.62
N ALA A 154 3.30 -0.29 3.94
CA ALA A 154 3.99 -0.89 2.80
C ALA A 154 3.90 -0.07 1.51
N SER A 155 2.92 0.85 1.41
CA SER A 155 2.61 1.55 0.16
C SER A 155 2.78 3.05 0.22
N VAL A 156 2.64 3.67 1.39
CA VAL A 156 2.54 5.12 1.57
C VAL A 156 3.80 5.67 2.23
N ALA A 157 4.51 6.52 1.52
CA ALA A 157 5.62 7.29 2.07
C ALA A 157 5.08 8.59 2.69
N PHE A 158 4.52 8.47 3.89
CA PHE A 158 4.01 9.60 4.64
C PHE A 158 5.13 10.47 5.23
N ASN A 159 4.81 11.71 5.58
CA ASN A 159 5.77 12.63 6.18
C ASN A 159 6.26 12.11 7.55
N GLY A 160 7.54 11.82 7.67
CA GLY A 160 8.15 11.13 8.82
C GLY A 160 8.26 9.61 8.68
N ALA A 161 7.93 9.03 7.51
CA ALA A 161 8.17 7.61 7.25
C ALA A 161 9.66 7.26 7.27
N ILE A 162 9.94 6.02 7.69
CA ILE A 162 11.32 5.51 7.76
C ILE A 162 11.72 4.93 6.42
N TRP A 163 12.87 5.36 5.92
CA TRP A 163 13.51 4.80 4.74
C TRP A 163 14.78 4.07 5.16
N ASN A 164 14.87 2.78 4.83
CA ASN A 164 15.93 1.93 5.36
C ASN A 164 17.27 2.15 4.64
N ALA A 165 17.31 2.17 3.30
CA ALA A 165 18.49 2.43 2.47
C ALA A 165 19.73 1.61 2.89
N LEU A 166 19.55 0.30 3.15
CA LEU A 166 20.58 -0.55 3.76
C LEU A 166 21.76 -0.85 2.83
N SER A 167 21.61 -0.68 1.50
CA SER A 167 22.70 -0.90 0.53
C SER A 167 23.77 0.20 0.54
N ILE A 168 23.64 1.25 1.31
CA ILE A 168 24.66 2.31 1.45
C ILE A 168 25.98 1.70 1.89
N LYS A 169 27.06 1.96 1.12
CA LYS A 169 28.41 1.44 1.38
C LYS A 169 29.37 2.49 1.88
N GLU A 170 29.23 3.73 1.38
CA GLU A 170 30.11 4.83 1.74
C GLU A 170 29.88 5.31 3.18
N GLU A 171 30.98 5.54 3.90
CA GLU A 171 30.94 5.91 5.32
C GLU A 171 30.11 7.18 5.57
N GLY A 172 30.26 8.20 4.73
CA GLY A 172 29.52 9.46 4.85
C GLY A 172 28.00 9.37 4.66
N GLY A 173 27.50 8.21 4.23
CA GLY A 173 26.06 7.95 4.05
C GLY A 173 25.44 7.03 5.11
N LYS A 174 26.25 6.34 5.92
CA LYS A 174 25.78 5.30 6.85
C LYS A 174 24.76 5.80 7.88
N ASP A 175 24.92 7.02 8.36
CA ASP A 175 23.98 7.64 9.31
C ASP A 175 22.60 7.95 8.67
N SER A 176 22.49 7.80 7.35
CA SER A 176 21.22 7.96 6.63
C SER A 176 20.44 6.65 6.54
N ARG A 177 20.96 5.52 6.99
CA ARG A 177 20.20 4.28 7.08
C ARG A 177 19.11 4.39 8.14
N ASN A 178 17.94 3.81 7.89
CA ASN A 178 16.79 3.80 8.79
C ASN A 178 16.38 5.22 9.24
N LYS A 179 16.42 6.17 8.31
CA LYS A 179 16.17 7.58 8.56
C LYS A 179 14.71 7.95 8.31
N GLN A 180 14.14 8.78 9.20
CA GLN A 180 12.89 9.48 8.93
C GLN A 180 13.09 10.54 7.86
N ILE A 181 12.20 10.60 6.89
CA ILE A 181 12.21 11.60 5.81
C ILE A 181 11.06 12.57 6.01
N TRP A 182 11.38 13.87 5.86
CA TRP A 182 10.47 14.96 6.08
C TRP A 182 10.25 15.79 4.81
N TYR A 183 8.98 16.02 4.47
CA TYR A 183 8.54 16.76 3.29
C TYR A 183 8.09 18.20 3.62
N TYR A 184 8.33 18.67 4.83
CA TYR A 184 8.10 20.08 5.19
C TYR A 184 8.89 21.02 4.27
N ARG A 185 8.33 22.20 3.98
CA ARG A 185 9.04 23.23 3.24
C ARG A 185 10.37 23.57 3.93
N GLY A 186 11.44 23.54 3.17
CA GLY A 186 12.80 23.79 3.67
C GLY A 186 13.52 22.58 4.27
N ALA A 187 12.82 21.44 4.48
CA ALA A 187 13.49 20.18 4.79
C ALA A 187 14.23 19.63 3.56
N THR A 188 15.21 18.76 3.77
CA THR A 188 16.07 18.20 2.70
C THR A 188 15.26 17.58 1.55
N ASP A 189 14.14 16.89 1.87
CA ASP A 189 13.29 16.22 0.89
C ASP A 189 11.95 16.96 0.68
N GLY A 190 11.80 18.14 1.27
CA GLY A 190 10.66 19.02 1.07
C GLY A 190 10.85 20.01 -0.06
N ARG A 191 9.90 20.93 -0.20
CA ARG A 191 9.98 22.00 -1.17
C ARG A 191 11.09 22.98 -0.78
N ILE A 192 12.12 23.08 -1.63
CA ILE A 192 13.24 24.02 -1.51
C ILE A 192 13.18 24.97 -2.69
N ASN A 193 13.45 26.27 -2.46
CA ASN A 193 13.50 27.26 -3.53
C ASN A 193 14.52 26.86 -4.61
N GLY A 194 14.09 26.86 -5.86
CA GLY A 194 14.93 26.50 -7.01
C GLY A 194 15.09 25.00 -7.26
N SER A 195 14.37 24.12 -6.55
CA SER A 195 14.32 22.70 -6.83
C SER A 195 12.97 22.30 -7.42
N ASP A 196 13.00 21.51 -8.49
CA ASP A 196 11.81 20.92 -9.10
C ASP A 196 11.54 19.49 -8.57
N ASN A 197 12.47 18.92 -7.81
CA ASN A 197 12.43 17.55 -7.30
C ASN A 197 11.87 17.51 -5.87
N TRP A 198 10.57 17.57 -5.73
CA TRP A 198 9.87 17.45 -4.45
C TRP A 198 8.47 16.87 -4.63
N CYS A 199 7.97 16.20 -3.60
CA CYS A 199 6.65 15.59 -3.62
C CYS A 199 5.56 16.64 -3.44
N ILE A 200 4.87 17.02 -4.52
CA ILE A 200 3.90 18.14 -4.53
C ILE A 200 2.74 17.89 -3.55
N THR A 201 2.30 16.66 -3.38
CA THR A 201 1.21 16.31 -2.46
C THR A 201 1.67 16.12 -1.02
N GLY A 202 2.99 16.12 -0.77
CA GLY A 202 3.57 15.86 0.55
C GLY A 202 3.42 14.42 1.06
N ILE A 203 2.96 13.50 0.20
CA ILE A 203 2.83 12.08 0.50
C ILE A 203 3.33 11.30 -0.73
N GLY A 204 4.39 10.52 -0.56
CA GLY A 204 5.00 9.73 -1.63
C GLY A 204 4.47 8.30 -1.71
N ILE A 205 5.11 7.51 -2.58
CA ILE A 205 4.85 6.08 -2.78
C ILE A 205 6.01 5.27 -2.24
N MET A 206 5.73 4.25 -1.42
CA MET A 206 6.72 3.31 -0.88
C MET A 206 6.54 1.88 -1.43
N LYS A 207 5.40 1.59 -2.05
CA LYS A 207 5.17 0.31 -2.73
C LYS A 207 6.29 0.07 -3.74
N TYR A 208 6.84 -1.05 -3.91
CA TYR A 208 8.02 -1.42 -4.71
C TYR A 208 9.38 -1.06 -4.08
N VAL A 209 9.45 -0.22 -3.06
CA VAL A 209 10.74 0.12 -2.45
C VAL A 209 11.25 -1.06 -1.61
N ASN A 210 12.47 -1.51 -1.93
CA ASN A 210 13.18 -2.49 -1.11
C ASN A 210 13.90 -1.78 0.04
N PRO A 211 14.02 -2.37 1.23
CA PRO A 211 14.82 -1.80 2.33
C PRO A 211 16.26 -1.47 1.94
N ASN A 212 16.80 -2.14 0.94
CA ASN A 212 18.15 -1.86 0.43
C ASN A 212 18.21 -0.71 -0.57
N ASP A 213 17.09 -0.26 -1.15
CA ASP A 213 17.10 0.69 -2.26
C ASP A 213 17.73 2.03 -1.87
N CYS A 214 18.78 2.41 -2.61
CA CYS A 214 19.48 3.68 -2.52
C CYS A 214 20.24 3.94 -3.81
N ALA A 215 20.08 5.12 -4.40
CA ALA A 215 20.79 5.52 -5.64
C ALA A 215 22.01 6.42 -5.36
N LYS A 216 22.46 6.52 -4.10
CA LYS A 216 23.56 7.38 -3.64
C LYS A 216 24.47 6.60 -2.70
N TRP A 217 25.66 7.12 -2.40
CA TRP A 217 26.61 6.56 -1.44
C TRP A 217 27.01 5.10 -1.71
N GLY A 218 27.23 4.77 -3.00
CA GLY A 218 27.59 3.42 -3.42
C GLY A 218 26.49 2.38 -3.21
N GLY A 219 25.27 2.82 -2.97
CA GLY A 219 24.09 1.97 -2.88
C GLY A 219 23.59 1.50 -4.25
N SER A 220 22.55 0.71 -4.25
CA SER A 220 21.90 0.19 -5.45
C SER A 220 20.40 0.08 -5.28
N ILE A 221 19.66 0.15 -6.38
CA ILE A 221 18.22 -0.16 -6.40
C ILE A 221 18.09 -1.61 -6.87
N TYR A 222 17.37 -2.44 -6.10
CA TYR A 222 17.13 -3.84 -6.42
C TYR A 222 16.26 -3.96 -7.66
N GLN A 223 16.52 -4.99 -8.46
CA GLN A 223 15.69 -5.33 -9.61
C GLN A 223 14.35 -5.87 -9.13
N LYS A 224 13.29 -5.48 -9.83
CA LYS A 224 11.91 -5.86 -9.57
C LYS A 224 11.17 -6.07 -10.87
N VAL A 225 10.06 -6.77 -10.81
CA VAL A 225 9.15 -6.92 -11.95
C VAL A 225 7.88 -6.14 -11.69
N GLU A 226 7.24 -5.68 -12.76
CA GLU A 226 5.92 -5.08 -12.70
C GLU A 226 4.86 -6.20 -12.71
N PRO A 227 4.05 -6.36 -11.66
CA PRO A 227 2.94 -7.32 -11.68
C PRO A 227 1.88 -6.84 -12.66
N THR A 228 1.53 -7.68 -13.64
CA THR A 228 0.44 -7.39 -14.56
C THR A 228 -0.82 -8.15 -14.17
N LEU A 229 -0.66 -9.40 -13.74
CA LEU A 229 -1.72 -10.24 -13.21
C LEU A 229 -1.17 -11.04 -12.02
N ARG A 230 -1.89 -11.03 -10.92
CA ARG A 230 -1.52 -11.78 -9.72
C ARG A 230 -2.70 -12.47 -9.07
N TYR A 231 -2.44 -13.39 -8.16
CA TYR A 231 -3.45 -14.28 -7.61
C TYR A 231 -4.58 -13.52 -6.87
N ALA A 232 -4.27 -12.44 -6.16
CA ALA A 232 -5.29 -11.60 -5.54
C ALA A 232 -6.30 -11.03 -6.56
N ASP A 233 -5.86 -10.73 -7.80
CA ASP A 233 -6.77 -10.25 -8.84
C ASP A 233 -7.77 -11.33 -9.25
N ILE A 234 -7.30 -12.57 -9.43
CA ILE A 234 -8.19 -13.71 -9.70
C ILE A 234 -9.20 -13.91 -8.56
N LEU A 235 -8.75 -13.84 -7.32
CA LEU A 235 -9.62 -14.02 -6.16
C LEU A 235 -10.71 -12.94 -6.08
N LEU A 236 -10.34 -11.66 -6.24
CA LEU A 236 -11.31 -10.57 -6.16
C LEU A 236 -12.22 -10.52 -7.39
N MET A 237 -11.73 -10.86 -8.60
CA MET A 237 -12.58 -11.03 -9.80
C MET A 237 -13.58 -12.16 -9.62
N TYR A 238 -13.19 -13.27 -9.02
CA TYR A 238 -14.10 -14.39 -8.72
C TYR A 238 -15.24 -13.94 -7.81
N ALA A 239 -14.93 -13.27 -6.69
CA ALA A 239 -15.95 -12.76 -5.78
C ALA A 239 -16.87 -11.72 -6.43
N GLU A 240 -16.31 -10.83 -7.26
CA GLU A 240 -17.09 -9.85 -8.03
C GLU A 240 -18.02 -10.52 -9.03
N ALA A 241 -17.53 -11.53 -9.77
CA ALA A 241 -18.34 -12.25 -10.75
C ALA A 241 -19.53 -12.93 -10.06
N LEU A 242 -19.33 -13.58 -8.92
CA LEU A 242 -20.42 -14.16 -8.14
C LEU A 242 -21.43 -13.12 -7.67
N ASN A 243 -20.98 -11.94 -7.24
CA ASN A 243 -21.87 -10.85 -6.82
C ASN A 243 -22.79 -10.35 -7.94
N ASN A 244 -22.37 -10.48 -9.21
CA ASN A 244 -23.15 -10.06 -10.37
C ASN A 244 -24.19 -11.09 -10.82
N ILE A 245 -24.22 -12.28 -10.23
CA ILE A 245 -25.26 -13.27 -10.48
C ILE A 245 -26.55 -12.81 -9.80
N SER A 246 -27.65 -12.80 -10.56
CA SER A 246 -28.96 -12.47 -10.04
C SER A 246 -29.38 -13.42 -8.93
N GLU A 247 -30.10 -12.92 -7.95
CA GLU A 247 -30.59 -13.73 -6.84
C GLU A 247 -31.42 -14.92 -7.35
N GLY A 248 -31.12 -16.11 -6.85
CA GLY A 248 -31.78 -17.37 -7.26
C GLY A 248 -31.37 -17.92 -8.63
N ALA A 249 -30.50 -17.23 -9.37
CA ALA A 249 -29.98 -17.79 -10.63
C ALA A 249 -28.85 -18.79 -10.38
N HIS A 250 -28.85 -19.85 -11.18
CA HIS A 250 -27.86 -20.93 -11.17
C HIS A 250 -27.30 -21.15 -12.57
N TYR A 251 -26.00 -21.35 -12.68
CA TYR A 251 -25.30 -21.62 -13.93
C TYR A 251 -24.45 -22.87 -13.81
N GLN A 252 -24.62 -23.79 -14.74
CA GLN A 252 -23.80 -24.99 -14.85
C GLN A 252 -22.57 -24.69 -15.70
N ILE A 253 -21.37 -24.67 -15.10
CA ILE A 253 -20.12 -24.36 -15.79
C ILE A 253 -19.23 -25.60 -15.77
N ALA A 254 -18.87 -26.09 -16.96
CA ALA A 254 -17.92 -27.18 -17.09
C ALA A 254 -16.50 -26.74 -16.67
N SER A 255 -15.74 -27.66 -16.06
CA SER A 255 -14.30 -27.47 -15.88
C SER A 255 -13.58 -27.37 -17.24
N TRP A 256 -12.38 -26.82 -17.24
CA TRP A 256 -11.57 -26.63 -18.47
C TRP A 256 -11.30 -27.95 -19.22
N ASP A 257 -11.21 -29.06 -18.49
CA ASP A 257 -10.99 -30.42 -19.03
C ASP A 257 -12.29 -31.17 -19.31
N GLY A 258 -13.46 -30.58 -19.04
CA GLY A 258 -14.78 -31.15 -19.25
C GLY A 258 -15.15 -32.30 -18.30
N ASN A 259 -14.30 -32.62 -17.30
CA ASN A 259 -14.51 -33.76 -16.42
C ASN A 259 -15.45 -33.48 -15.23
N GLN A 260 -15.69 -32.20 -14.95
CA GLN A 260 -16.56 -31.77 -13.85
C GLN A 260 -17.48 -30.64 -14.31
N THR A 261 -18.61 -30.51 -13.64
CA THR A 261 -19.53 -29.38 -13.81
C THR A 261 -19.79 -28.76 -12.45
N TYR A 262 -19.65 -27.43 -12.40
CA TYR A 262 -19.86 -26.65 -11.20
C TYR A 262 -21.19 -25.92 -11.29
N ASP A 263 -22.01 -26.02 -10.23
CA ASP A 263 -23.19 -25.18 -10.07
C ASP A 263 -22.78 -23.86 -9.45
N ILE A 264 -22.91 -22.80 -10.20
CA ILE A 264 -22.45 -21.46 -9.82
C ILE A 264 -23.67 -20.58 -9.57
N SER A 265 -23.74 -20.00 -8.39
CA SER A 265 -24.77 -19.05 -7.95
C SER A 265 -24.14 -17.93 -7.14
N ARG A 266 -24.92 -16.91 -6.80
CA ARG A 266 -24.50 -15.90 -5.83
C ARG A 266 -24.52 -16.52 -4.44
N ASP A 267 -23.37 -16.97 -3.97
CA ASP A 267 -23.19 -17.66 -2.70
C ASP A 267 -22.14 -16.94 -1.83
N LYS A 268 -22.52 -16.57 -0.60
CA LYS A 268 -21.65 -15.79 0.29
C LYS A 268 -20.36 -16.51 0.69
N GLU A 269 -20.43 -17.83 0.87
CA GLU A 269 -19.24 -18.59 1.27
C GLU A 269 -18.25 -18.73 0.11
N GLN A 270 -18.75 -18.86 -1.12
CA GLN A 270 -17.91 -18.81 -2.31
C GLN A 270 -17.30 -17.41 -2.53
N MET A 271 -18.09 -16.35 -2.33
CA MET A 271 -17.60 -14.98 -2.41
C MET A 271 -16.53 -14.71 -1.34
N ARG A 272 -16.73 -15.22 -0.13
CA ARG A 272 -15.75 -15.14 0.98
C ARG A 272 -14.43 -15.82 0.63
N ARG A 273 -14.44 -16.94 -0.08
CA ARG A 273 -13.20 -17.58 -0.58
C ARG A 273 -12.36 -16.68 -1.49
N GLY A 274 -13.01 -15.76 -2.19
CA GLY A 274 -12.30 -14.76 -3.00
C GLY A 274 -11.76 -13.58 -2.19
N VAL A 275 -12.46 -13.14 -1.15
CA VAL A 275 -12.11 -11.91 -0.40
C VAL A 275 -11.28 -12.20 0.84
N LYS A 276 -11.70 -13.13 1.68
CA LYS A 276 -11.08 -13.39 2.99
C LYS A 276 -9.57 -13.65 2.91
N PRO A 277 -9.03 -14.46 1.97
CA PRO A 277 -7.58 -14.67 1.91
C PRO A 277 -6.78 -13.39 1.64
N VAL A 278 -7.33 -12.45 0.85
CA VAL A 278 -6.69 -11.16 0.58
C VAL A 278 -6.64 -10.31 1.85
N ARG A 279 -7.75 -10.23 2.58
CA ARG A 279 -7.86 -9.48 3.83
C ARG A 279 -7.03 -10.10 4.96
N MET A 280 -7.04 -11.43 5.10
CA MET A 280 -6.20 -12.13 6.10
C MET A 280 -4.71 -11.90 5.84
N ARG A 281 -4.27 -11.95 4.56
CA ARG A 281 -2.89 -11.61 4.21
C ARG A 281 -2.54 -10.16 4.57
N ALA A 282 -3.49 -9.25 4.47
CA ALA A 282 -3.33 -7.83 4.81
C ALA A 282 -3.41 -7.56 6.32
N GLY A 283 -3.79 -8.55 7.14
CA GLY A 283 -3.95 -8.39 8.59
C GLY A 283 -5.16 -7.54 8.98
N VAL A 284 -6.21 -7.55 8.17
CA VAL A 284 -7.47 -6.85 8.45
C VAL A 284 -8.64 -7.84 8.49
N PRO A 285 -9.65 -7.62 9.36
CA PRO A 285 -10.79 -8.51 9.51
C PRO A 285 -11.57 -8.71 8.20
N ASP A 286 -12.14 -9.91 8.02
CA ASP A 286 -13.07 -10.16 6.93
C ASP A 286 -14.34 -9.31 7.05
N TYR A 287 -15.08 -9.18 5.97
CA TYR A 287 -16.36 -8.48 6.00
C TYR A 287 -17.42 -9.31 6.75
N SER A 288 -18.38 -8.62 7.38
CA SER A 288 -19.51 -9.27 8.01
C SER A 288 -20.44 -9.93 6.99
N ASP A 289 -21.25 -10.88 7.45
CA ASP A 289 -22.29 -11.53 6.64
C ASP A 289 -23.22 -10.53 5.98
N GLU A 290 -23.60 -9.45 6.68
CA GLU A 290 -24.44 -8.38 6.15
C GLU A 290 -23.87 -7.76 4.86
N ILE A 291 -22.56 -7.63 4.76
CA ILE A 291 -21.89 -7.12 3.55
C ILE A 291 -22.02 -8.13 2.40
N TYR A 292 -21.73 -9.40 2.66
CA TYR A 292 -21.83 -10.45 1.64
C TYR A 292 -23.25 -10.68 1.15
N GLU A 293 -24.25 -10.54 2.02
CA GLU A 293 -25.66 -10.74 1.70
C GLU A 293 -26.25 -9.59 0.88
N ASN A 294 -25.67 -8.38 0.95
CA ASN A 294 -26.15 -7.22 0.21
C ASN A 294 -25.30 -6.95 -1.04
N PRO A 295 -25.83 -7.18 -2.27
CA PRO A 295 -25.05 -7.03 -3.50
C PRO A 295 -24.43 -5.64 -3.69
N LYS A 296 -25.13 -4.58 -3.31
CA LYS A 296 -24.65 -3.20 -3.45
C LYS A 296 -23.54 -2.91 -2.45
N LYS A 297 -23.74 -3.22 -1.16
CA LYS A 297 -22.72 -3.03 -0.12
C LYS A 297 -21.45 -3.84 -0.46
N PHE A 298 -21.62 -5.07 -0.93
CA PHE A 298 -20.50 -5.91 -1.31
C PHE A 298 -19.73 -5.31 -2.50
N PHE A 299 -20.43 -4.82 -3.51
CA PHE A 299 -19.79 -4.15 -4.64
C PHE A 299 -18.97 -2.93 -4.18
N GLU A 300 -19.54 -2.07 -3.33
CA GLU A 300 -18.81 -0.92 -2.76
C GLU A 300 -17.53 -1.36 -2.03
N LYS A 301 -17.60 -2.50 -1.31
CA LYS A 301 -16.43 -3.07 -0.62
C LYS A 301 -15.40 -3.65 -1.60
N ILE A 302 -15.80 -4.29 -2.68
CA ILE A 302 -14.89 -4.75 -3.74
C ILE A 302 -14.20 -3.58 -4.42
N VAL A 303 -14.93 -2.51 -4.75
CA VAL A 303 -14.36 -1.28 -5.33
C VAL A 303 -13.28 -0.71 -4.42
N HIS A 304 -13.55 -0.65 -3.11
CA HIS A 304 -12.61 -0.15 -2.10
C HIS A 304 -11.41 -1.09 -1.90
N GLU A 305 -11.65 -2.39 -1.74
CA GLU A 305 -10.59 -3.38 -1.55
C GLU A 305 -9.62 -3.41 -2.73
N ARG A 306 -10.15 -3.37 -3.96
CA ARG A 306 -9.31 -3.31 -5.17
C ARG A 306 -8.52 -2.00 -5.26
N GLN A 307 -9.06 -0.88 -4.82
CA GLN A 307 -8.33 0.40 -4.79
C GLN A 307 -7.09 0.32 -3.90
N ILE A 308 -7.19 -0.30 -2.72
CA ILE A 308 -6.09 -0.47 -1.77
C ILE A 308 -5.11 -1.54 -2.27
N GLU A 309 -5.63 -2.70 -2.60
CA GLU A 309 -4.84 -3.89 -2.93
C GLU A 309 -3.99 -3.68 -4.18
N PHE A 310 -4.56 -3.06 -5.22
CA PHE A 310 -3.91 -2.80 -6.51
C PHE A 310 -3.41 -1.38 -6.70
N PHE A 311 -3.23 -0.64 -5.60
CA PHE A 311 -2.63 0.68 -5.67
C PHE A 311 -1.30 0.65 -6.44
N ALA A 312 -1.09 1.61 -7.34
CA ALA A 312 0.09 1.73 -8.20
C ALA A 312 0.38 0.52 -9.13
N GLU A 313 -0.64 -0.32 -9.44
CA GLU A 313 -0.56 -1.43 -10.40
C GLU A 313 -1.41 -1.17 -11.67
N THR A 314 -1.82 0.08 -11.92
CA THR A 314 -2.67 0.52 -13.05
C THR A 314 -4.12 -0.02 -13.05
N GLN A 315 -4.46 -1.00 -12.23
CA GLN A 315 -5.77 -1.66 -12.19
C GLN A 315 -6.93 -0.67 -12.00
N ARG A 316 -6.78 0.32 -11.10
CA ARG A 316 -7.81 1.33 -10.80
C ARG A 316 -8.33 2.04 -12.04
N PHE A 317 -7.43 2.36 -12.99
CA PHE A 317 -7.81 3.04 -14.23
C PHE A 317 -8.82 2.21 -15.05
N TYR A 318 -8.61 0.91 -15.13
CA TYR A 318 -9.48 -0.01 -15.87
C TYR A 318 -10.74 -0.34 -15.08
N ASP A 319 -10.63 -0.57 -13.78
CA ASP A 319 -11.74 -0.89 -12.90
C ASP A 319 -12.83 0.18 -12.93
N LEU A 320 -12.47 1.43 -12.75
CA LEU A 320 -13.43 2.54 -12.77
C LEU A 320 -14.17 2.65 -14.11
N ARG A 321 -13.49 2.33 -15.22
CA ARG A 321 -14.09 2.37 -16.57
C ARG A 321 -15.01 1.20 -16.85
N ARG A 322 -14.59 -0.02 -16.50
CA ARG A 322 -15.43 -1.19 -16.69
C ARG A 322 -16.69 -1.17 -15.82
N TRP A 323 -16.59 -0.56 -14.62
CA TRP A 323 -17.74 -0.34 -13.74
C TRP A 323 -18.55 0.91 -14.09
N LYS A 324 -18.04 1.79 -14.96
CA LYS A 324 -18.67 3.07 -15.36
C LYS A 324 -18.90 4.03 -14.20
N ILE A 325 -17.99 4.07 -13.21
CA ILE A 325 -18.05 4.91 -12.01
C ILE A 325 -16.93 5.95 -11.96
N VAL A 326 -16.29 6.26 -13.10
CA VAL A 326 -15.20 7.25 -13.15
C VAL A 326 -15.66 8.61 -12.65
N GLU A 327 -16.81 9.10 -13.12
CA GLU A 327 -17.34 10.41 -12.74
C GLU A 327 -17.63 10.48 -11.24
N GLU A 328 -18.23 9.44 -10.68
CA GLU A 328 -18.54 9.37 -9.24
C GLU A 328 -17.28 9.39 -8.39
N HIS A 329 -16.23 8.68 -8.82
CA HIS A 329 -15.04 8.47 -8.01
C HIS A 329 -13.88 9.44 -8.28
N GLU A 330 -13.81 10.09 -9.45
CA GLU A 330 -12.64 10.89 -9.85
C GLU A 330 -12.98 12.33 -10.27
N SER A 331 -14.23 12.80 -10.05
CA SER A 331 -14.63 14.19 -10.33
C SER A 331 -14.24 15.19 -9.21
N GLU A 332 -13.78 14.69 -8.07
CA GLU A 332 -13.38 15.53 -6.94
C GLU A 332 -12.11 16.35 -7.24
N GLN A 333 -11.99 17.48 -6.56
CA GLN A 333 -10.72 18.22 -6.52
C GLN A 333 -9.62 17.37 -5.90
N ILE A 334 -8.40 17.52 -6.41
CA ILE A 334 -7.22 16.79 -5.90
C ILE A 334 -6.64 17.52 -4.69
N TYR A 335 -6.55 16.81 -3.56
CA TYR A 335 -5.98 17.33 -2.32
C TYR A 335 -4.66 16.65 -1.98
N GLY A 336 -3.74 17.42 -1.39
CA GLY A 336 -2.49 16.98 -0.77
C GLY A 336 -2.33 17.61 0.62
N CYS A 337 -1.23 17.29 1.29
CA CYS A 337 -0.79 18.02 2.47
C CYS A 337 -0.35 19.44 2.07
N ASN A 338 -0.38 20.37 3.02
CA ASN A 338 0.05 21.74 2.78
C ASN A 338 1.59 21.85 2.76
N THR A 339 2.19 21.54 1.63
CA THR A 339 3.64 21.55 1.42
C THR A 339 4.26 22.96 1.40
N LEU A 340 3.45 24.01 1.57
CA LEU A 340 3.94 25.38 1.80
C LEU A 340 4.37 25.61 3.25
N MET A 341 3.99 24.72 4.18
CA MET A 341 4.32 24.82 5.60
C MET A 341 5.68 24.21 5.90
N ASN A 342 6.47 24.93 6.71
CA ASN A 342 7.70 24.41 7.30
C ASN A 342 7.40 23.63 8.60
N GLU A 343 8.45 23.09 9.24
CA GLU A 343 8.32 22.30 10.47
C GLU A 343 7.74 23.10 11.64
N GLU A 344 7.98 24.41 11.70
CA GLU A 344 7.44 25.28 12.75
C GLU A 344 5.90 25.31 12.74
N TYR A 345 5.30 25.19 11.56
CA TYR A 345 3.85 25.14 11.35
C TYR A 345 3.39 23.74 10.95
N LYS A 346 4.00 22.70 11.52
CA LYS A 346 3.71 21.30 11.16
C LYS A 346 2.26 20.88 11.39
N ASP A 347 1.54 21.48 12.33
CA ASP A 347 0.12 21.24 12.57
C ASP A 347 -0.76 21.66 11.39
N MET A 348 -0.31 22.67 10.61
CA MET A 348 -0.99 23.12 9.40
C MET A 348 -0.60 22.33 8.16
N TYR A 349 0.55 21.63 8.19
CA TYR A 349 1.02 20.83 7.07
C TYR A 349 0.05 19.71 6.69
N TYR A 350 -0.57 19.06 7.68
CA TYR A 350 -1.47 17.91 7.46
C TYR A 350 -2.90 18.30 7.08
N LEU A 351 -3.23 19.57 7.08
CA LEU A 351 -4.55 20.02 6.64
C LEU A 351 -4.67 19.88 5.10
N PRO A 352 -5.81 19.34 4.62
CA PRO A 352 -6.04 19.19 3.18
C PRO A 352 -6.00 20.52 2.43
N VAL A 353 -5.17 20.58 1.40
CA VAL A 353 -5.08 21.75 0.49
C VAL A 353 -5.22 21.26 -0.95
N ARG A 354 -5.93 22.02 -1.78
CA ARG A 354 -6.03 21.69 -3.20
C ARG A 354 -4.66 21.73 -3.86
N VAL A 355 -4.29 20.67 -4.58
CA VAL A 355 -2.98 20.59 -5.23
C VAL A 355 -2.75 21.77 -6.21
N ALA A 356 -3.82 22.30 -6.81
CA ALA A 356 -3.73 23.48 -7.68
C ALA A 356 -3.32 24.77 -6.93
N GLU A 357 -3.31 24.77 -5.59
CA GLU A 357 -2.92 25.93 -4.75
C GLU A 357 -1.48 25.77 -4.19
N LEU A 358 -0.86 24.61 -4.41
CA LEU A 358 0.51 24.30 -3.97
C LEU A 358 1.55 24.67 -5.05
#